data_f7da2e70584373d677136b5e31a0f1fb
#
_entry.id   f7da2e70584373d677136b5e31a0f1fb
#
_cell.length_a   1.000
_cell.length_b   1.000
_cell.length_c   1.000
_cell.angle_alpha   90.00
_cell.angle_beta   90.00
_cell.angle_gamma   90.00
#
_symmetry.space_group_name_H-M   'P 1'
#
loop_
_entity.id
_entity.type
_entity.pdbx_description
1 polymer ?
#
loop_
_entity_poly.entity_id
_entity_poly.type
_entity_poly.pdbx_seq_one_letter_code
_entity_poly.pdbx_strand_id
1 'polypeptide(L)'
;MINKNFLQEPNLIDLSKEIFKAVVRDKVEIDTRFELLSQDLYEADTINFILADGLGYKNLSSTDSSLNKNVTQSINTTFPSSTNVALSSISLMKNPIEHGLIGYYMYDKSKYGLINALNWNEDNKNLLLNNYYQKQSSIWKIFKDNKIYASNFQPRNLVGSPLSNFLYEQSNTI
;
A
#
# COMPACT_ATOMS: atom_id res chain seq x y z
N MET A 1 24.74 -0.32 -10.35
CA MET A 1 24.28 -1.68 -10.70
C MET A 1 23.09 -1.99 -9.81
N ILE A 2 21.90 -2.19 -10.37
CA ILE A 2 20.75 -2.69 -9.60
C ILE A 2 21.08 -4.15 -9.26
N ASN A 3 21.07 -4.47 -7.98
CA ASN A 3 21.30 -5.84 -7.53
C ASN A 3 20.20 -6.73 -8.15
N LYS A 4 20.59 -7.68 -9.00
CA LYS A 4 19.64 -8.59 -9.67
C LYS A 4 18.79 -9.41 -8.68
N ASN A 5 19.26 -9.56 -7.44
CA ASN A 5 18.52 -10.25 -6.39
C ASN A 5 17.35 -9.45 -5.85
N PHE A 6 17.32 -8.11 -6.02
CA PHE A 6 16.24 -7.27 -5.52
C PHE A 6 14.85 -7.68 -6.03
N LEU A 7 14.76 -8.16 -7.28
CA LEU A 7 13.50 -8.64 -7.86
C LEU A 7 13.13 -10.07 -7.42
N GLN A 8 14.07 -10.79 -6.79
CA GLN A 8 13.86 -12.16 -6.33
C GLN A 8 13.50 -12.23 -4.84
N GLU A 9 13.66 -11.13 -4.12
CA GLU A 9 13.31 -11.03 -2.70
C GLU A 9 11.88 -10.51 -2.53
N PRO A 10 11.19 -10.92 -1.44
CA PRO A 10 9.86 -10.42 -1.16
C PRO A 10 9.86 -8.92 -0.89
N ASN A 11 8.79 -8.28 -1.29
CA ASN A 11 8.62 -6.85 -1.11
C ASN A 11 7.24 -6.50 -0.53
N LEU A 12 7.01 -5.22 -0.30
CA LEU A 12 5.79 -4.70 0.30
C LEU A 12 4.51 -5.06 -0.50
N ILE A 13 4.62 -5.20 -1.83
CA ILE A 13 3.48 -5.59 -2.68
C ILE A 13 3.16 -7.06 -2.48
N ASP A 14 4.19 -7.91 -2.36
CA ASP A 14 4.01 -9.33 -2.08
C ASP A 14 3.33 -9.54 -0.73
N LEU A 15 3.76 -8.81 0.30
CA LEU A 15 3.12 -8.81 1.61
C LEU A 15 1.65 -8.35 1.52
N SER A 16 1.37 -7.27 0.78
CA SER A 16 0.01 -6.78 0.58
C SER A 16 -0.89 -7.84 -0.07
N LYS A 17 -0.39 -8.53 -1.08
CA LYS A 17 -1.10 -9.62 -1.75
C LYS A 17 -1.39 -10.79 -0.80
N GLU A 18 -0.43 -11.16 0.03
CA GLU A 18 -0.61 -12.23 1.03
C GLU A 18 -1.65 -11.87 2.08
N ILE A 19 -1.60 -10.65 2.63
CA ILE A 19 -2.62 -10.17 3.57
C ILE A 19 -3.99 -10.17 2.90
N PHE A 20 -4.07 -9.69 1.66
CA PHE A 20 -5.30 -9.65 0.92
C PHE A 20 -5.87 -11.06 0.69
N LYS A 21 -5.03 -12.01 0.28
CA LYS A 21 -5.40 -13.41 0.11
C LYS A 21 -5.95 -14.01 1.40
N ALA A 22 -5.27 -13.77 2.53
CA ALA A 22 -5.73 -14.23 3.84
C ALA A 22 -7.10 -13.65 4.23
N VAL A 23 -7.39 -12.40 3.86
CA VAL A 23 -8.67 -11.74 4.15
C VAL A 23 -9.80 -12.22 3.24
N VAL A 24 -9.56 -12.33 1.93
CA VAL A 24 -10.61 -12.71 0.97
C VAL A 24 -10.85 -14.22 0.91
N ARG A 25 -9.87 -15.01 1.33
CA ARG A 25 -9.89 -16.47 1.28
C ARG A 25 -10.22 -16.96 -0.13
N ASP A 26 -11.19 -17.83 -0.27
CA ASP A 26 -11.59 -18.42 -1.56
C ASP A 26 -12.51 -17.51 -2.43
N LYS A 27 -12.84 -16.31 -1.94
CA LYS A 27 -13.75 -15.40 -2.68
C LYS A 27 -13.11 -14.75 -3.90
N VAL A 28 -11.80 -14.57 -3.87
CA VAL A 28 -11.03 -13.96 -4.95
C VAL A 28 -9.70 -14.69 -5.10
N GLU A 29 -9.39 -15.11 -6.32
CA GLU A 29 -8.10 -15.72 -6.62
C GLU A 29 -7.01 -14.65 -6.66
N ILE A 30 -5.95 -14.87 -5.89
CA ILE A 30 -4.78 -13.98 -5.80
C ILE A 30 -3.53 -14.79 -6.04
N ASP A 31 -2.79 -14.40 -7.06
CA ASP A 31 -1.47 -14.96 -7.34
C ASP A 31 -0.43 -14.32 -6.40
N THR A 32 0.20 -15.16 -5.57
CA THR A 32 1.26 -14.77 -4.62
C THR A 32 2.55 -15.51 -4.97
N ARG A 33 3.67 -14.79 -4.92
CA ARG A 33 5.00 -15.34 -5.23
C ARG A 33 5.70 -15.96 -4.04
N PHE A 34 5.27 -15.60 -2.83
CA PHE A 34 5.91 -15.96 -1.56
C PHE A 34 4.85 -16.36 -0.54
N GLU A 35 5.25 -17.16 0.42
CA GLU A 35 4.48 -17.47 1.62
C GLU A 35 5.07 -16.65 2.78
N LEU A 36 4.55 -15.45 2.99
CA LEU A 36 5.07 -14.50 3.97
C LEU A 36 4.33 -14.54 5.30
N LEU A 37 3.11 -15.09 5.30
CA LEU A 37 2.25 -15.14 6.48
C LEU A 37 2.22 -16.54 7.06
N SER A 38 2.10 -16.61 8.38
CA SER A 38 1.84 -17.88 9.06
C SER A 38 0.43 -18.42 8.76
N GLN A 39 0.24 -19.72 8.84
CA GLN A 39 -1.05 -20.37 8.61
C GLN A 39 -2.16 -19.81 9.50
N ASP A 40 -1.84 -19.45 10.75
CA ASP A 40 -2.80 -18.89 11.71
C ASP A 40 -3.49 -17.61 11.19
N LEU A 41 -2.81 -16.81 10.36
CA LEU A 41 -3.41 -15.60 9.78
C LEU A 41 -4.48 -15.92 8.74
N TYR A 42 -4.37 -17.05 8.05
CA TYR A 42 -5.41 -17.49 7.11
C TYR A 42 -6.69 -17.99 7.81
N GLU A 43 -6.57 -18.39 9.08
CA GLU A 43 -7.68 -18.86 9.91
C GLU A 43 -8.24 -17.76 10.82
N ALA A 44 -7.55 -16.61 10.91
CA ALA A 44 -7.91 -15.52 11.80
C ALA A 44 -9.24 -14.85 11.40
N ASP A 45 -10.11 -14.58 12.39
CA ASP A 45 -11.35 -13.83 12.18
C ASP A 45 -11.12 -12.34 11.94
N THR A 46 -10.01 -11.80 12.44
CA THR A 46 -9.64 -10.39 12.30
C THR A 46 -8.14 -10.26 12.08
N ILE A 47 -7.77 -9.50 11.06
CA ILE A 47 -6.38 -9.16 10.77
C ILE A 47 -6.19 -7.65 10.97
N ASN A 48 -5.23 -7.28 11.83
CA ASN A 48 -4.81 -5.90 12.01
C ASN A 48 -3.46 -5.70 11.31
N PHE A 49 -3.46 -4.94 10.23
CA PHE A 49 -2.23 -4.55 9.53
C PHE A 49 -1.79 -3.17 10.01
N ILE A 50 -0.64 -3.12 10.68
CA ILE A 50 -0.05 -1.88 11.21
C ILE A 50 1.15 -1.50 10.37
N LEU A 51 1.06 -0.35 9.68
CA LEU A 51 2.15 0.22 8.91
C LEU A 51 2.79 1.37 9.69
N ALA A 52 4.03 1.18 10.13
CA ALA A 52 4.82 2.20 10.80
C ALA A 52 5.74 2.90 9.77
N ASP A 53 5.35 4.11 9.35
CA ASP A 53 6.13 4.89 8.37
C ASP A 53 7.49 5.31 8.96
N GLY A 54 8.54 5.21 8.16
CA GLY A 54 9.90 5.56 8.57
C GLY A 54 10.59 4.56 9.50
N LEU A 55 9.90 3.53 9.99
CA LEU A 55 10.50 2.50 10.83
C LEU A 55 11.13 1.39 9.97
N GLY A 56 12.34 1.65 9.46
CA GLY A 56 13.08 0.65 8.70
C GLY A 56 13.73 -0.43 9.57
N TYR A 57 13.99 -1.61 8.99
CA TYR A 57 14.60 -2.74 9.67
C TYR A 57 15.91 -2.39 10.40
N LYS A 58 16.79 -1.59 9.79
CA LYS A 58 18.04 -1.17 10.44
C LYS A 58 17.80 -0.34 11.70
N ASN A 59 16.80 0.52 11.69
CA ASN A 59 16.45 1.32 12.87
C ASN A 59 15.87 0.44 13.96
N LEU A 60 14.97 -0.47 13.59
CA LEU A 60 14.38 -1.41 14.53
C LEU A 60 15.42 -2.35 15.14
N SER A 61 16.30 -2.93 14.33
CA SER A 61 17.33 -3.88 14.76
C SER A 61 18.37 -3.27 15.70
N SER A 62 18.52 -1.94 15.70
CA SER A 62 19.40 -1.21 16.63
C SER A 62 18.77 -0.93 18.00
N THR A 63 17.51 -1.30 18.20
CA THR A 63 16.77 -1.07 19.44
C THR A 63 16.60 -2.36 20.25
N ASP A 64 16.56 -2.24 21.57
CA ASP A 64 16.17 -3.34 22.47
C ASP A 64 14.67 -3.29 22.75
N SER A 65 13.86 -3.35 21.69
CA SER A 65 12.42 -3.31 21.78
C SER A 65 11.80 -4.70 21.69
N SER A 66 10.60 -4.87 22.25
CA SER A 66 9.82 -6.10 22.08
C SER A 66 9.48 -6.37 20.60
N LEU A 67 9.32 -5.32 19.80
CA LEU A 67 9.09 -5.45 18.37
C LEU A 67 10.28 -6.10 17.67
N ASN A 68 11.52 -5.68 18.02
CA ASN A 68 12.72 -6.28 17.43
C ASN A 68 12.82 -7.78 17.72
N LYS A 69 12.42 -8.22 18.92
CA LYS A 69 12.45 -9.63 19.33
C LYS A 69 11.43 -10.50 18.59
N ASN A 70 10.43 -9.88 17.96
CA ASN A 70 9.36 -10.57 17.24
C ASN A 70 9.46 -10.39 15.72
N VAL A 71 10.58 -9.89 15.20
CA VAL A 71 10.80 -9.80 13.75
C VAL A 71 10.94 -11.23 13.19
N THR A 72 10.04 -11.60 12.32
CA THR A 72 10.06 -12.89 11.63
C THR A 72 10.78 -12.84 10.29
N GLN A 73 10.65 -11.70 9.61
CA GLN A 73 11.23 -11.54 8.28
C GLN A 73 11.50 -10.06 7.95
N SER A 74 12.52 -9.81 7.15
CA SER A 74 12.72 -8.52 6.48
C SER A 74 12.30 -8.61 5.02
N ILE A 75 11.64 -7.57 4.52
CA ILE A 75 11.20 -7.45 3.13
C ILE A 75 11.67 -6.12 2.55
N ASN A 76 11.75 -6.05 1.23
CA ASN A 76 12.03 -4.80 0.56
C ASN A 76 10.80 -3.90 0.52
N THR A 77 11.00 -2.59 0.59
CA THR A 77 9.94 -1.63 0.27
C THR A 77 9.83 -1.42 -1.25
N THR A 78 8.94 -0.52 -1.66
CA THR A 78 8.84 -0.09 -3.06
C THR A 78 10.05 0.74 -3.49
N PHE A 79 10.29 0.83 -4.78
CA PHE A 79 11.22 1.81 -5.36
C PHE A 79 10.49 2.68 -6.40
N PRO A 80 10.43 4.00 -6.19
CA PRO A 80 10.89 4.77 -5.00
C PRO A 80 10.16 4.42 -3.70
N SER A 81 10.82 4.67 -2.55
CA SER A 81 10.32 4.33 -1.21
C SER A 81 9.55 5.46 -0.51
N SER A 82 9.00 6.41 -1.26
CA SER A 82 8.21 7.50 -0.66
C SER A 82 6.84 7.02 -0.18
N THR A 83 6.30 7.66 0.85
CA THR A 83 5.05 7.30 1.53
C THR A 83 3.88 7.11 0.55
N ASN A 84 3.66 8.06 -0.34
CA ASN A 84 2.57 7.99 -1.34
C ASN A 84 2.73 6.81 -2.31
N VAL A 85 3.96 6.48 -2.70
CA VAL A 85 4.25 5.34 -3.58
C VAL A 85 3.98 4.02 -2.85
N ALA A 86 4.48 3.90 -1.62
CA ALA A 86 4.28 2.69 -0.81
C ALA A 86 2.80 2.45 -0.49
N LEU A 87 2.07 3.49 -0.02
CA LEU A 87 0.65 3.38 0.28
C LEU A 87 -0.19 3.02 -0.95
N SER A 88 0.13 3.61 -2.10
CA SER A 88 -0.56 3.27 -3.35
C SER A 88 -0.27 1.84 -3.78
N SER A 89 0.98 1.39 -3.66
CA SER A 89 1.36 0.02 -3.98
C SER A 89 0.63 -1.00 -3.10
N ILE A 90 0.48 -0.73 -1.80
CA ILE A 90 -0.28 -1.57 -0.87
C ILE A 90 -1.76 -1.61 -1.28
N SER A 91 -2.38 -0.44 -1.42
CA SER A 91 -3.83 -0.35 -1.68
C SER A 91 -4.23 -0.89 -3.04
N LEU A 92 -3.35 -0.87 -4.02
CA LEU A 92 -3.60 -1.33 -5.38
C LEU A 92 -2.97 -2.69 -5.68
N MET A 93 -2.11 -3.21 -4.79
CA MET A 93 -1.32 -4.45 -4.97
C MET A 93 -0.50 -4.43 -6.27
N LYS A 94 0.02 -3.27 -6.64
CA LYS A 94 0.73 -3.04 -7.91
C LYS A 94 2.08 -2.38 -7.70
N ASN A 95 2.97 -2.61 -8.64
CA ASN A 95 4.24 -1.91 -8.67
C ASN A 95 4.06 -0.42 -9.03
N PRO A 96 4.97 0.46 -8.62
CA PRO A 96 4.90 1.89 -8.92
C PRO A 96 4.75 2.21 -10.40
N ILE A 97 5.40 1.43 -11.27
CA ILE A 97 5.29 1.59 -12.72
C ILE A 97 3.89 1.23 -13.26
N GLU A 98 3.19 0.33 -12.60
CA GLU A 98 1.85 -0.13 -13.00
C GLU A 98 0.76 0.83 -12.56
N HIS A 99 0.88 1.42 -11.35
CA HIS A 99 -0.10 2.38 -10.84
C HIS A 99 0.24 3.83 -11.16
N GLY A 100 1.46 4.13 -11.64
CA GLY A 100 1.85 5.44 -12.14
C GLY A 100 2.22 6.48 -11.08
N LEU A 101 2.05 6.20 -9.77
CA LEU A 101 2.56 7.05 -8.69
C LEU A 101 4.02 6.67 -8.42
N ILE A 102 4.93 7.41 -9.05
CA ILE A 102 6.36 7.09 -9.05
C ILE A 102 7.22 8.06 -8.24
N GLY A 103 6.63 8.98 -7.52
CA GLY A 103 7.37 9.95 -6.73
C GLY A 103 6.47 10.85 -5.89
N TYR A 104 7.10 11.55 -4.94
CA TYR A 104 6.43 12.54 -4.10
C TYR A 104 5.97 13.75 -4.92
N TYR A 105 6.82 14.18 -5.86
CA TYR A 105 6.49 15.14 -6.89
C TYR A 105 6.56 14.48 -8.26
N MET A 106 5.57 14.74 -9.09
CA MET A 106 5.49 14.26 -10.46
C MET A 106 5.27 15.42 -11.41
N TYR A 107 5.83 15.34 -12.60
CA TYR A 107 5.65 16.35 -13.63
C TYR A 107 4.63 15.88 -14.66
N ASP A 108 3.55 16.66 -14.82
CA ASP A 108 2.58 16.45 -15.89
C ASP A 108 2.85 17.42 -17.04
N LYS A 109 3.09 16.88 -18.22
CA LYS A 109 3.36 17.65 -19.44
C LYS A 109 2.12 18.33 -20.00
N SER A 110 0.93 17.86 -19.63
CA SER A 110 -0.28 18.24 -20.38
C SER A 110 -0.84 19.61 -20.02
N LYS A 111 -0.79 20.05 -18.76
CA LYS A 111 -1.33 21.37 -18.35
C LYS A 111 -0.90 21.89 -16.97
N TYR A 112 -0.28 21.12 -16.12
CA TYR A 112 -0.31 21.39 -14.67
C TYR A 112 1.05 21.50 -13.99
N GLY A 113 2.13 21.21 -14.71
CA GLY A 113 3.46 21.34 -14.16
C GLY A 113 3.78 20.32 -13.06
N LEU A 114 4.35 20.78 -11.95
CA LEU A 114 4.76 19.95 -10.85
C LEU A 114 3.57 19.64 -9.92
N ILE A 115 3.28 18.36 -9.72
CA ILE A 115 2.20 17.87 -8.87
C ILE A 115 2.79 17.24 -7.61
N ASN A 116 2.34 17.70 -6.43
CA ASN A 116 2.59 17.00 -5.17
C ASN A 116 1.59 15.84 -5.03
N ALA A 117 2.09 14.61 -5.06
CA ALA A 117 1.24 13.41 -5.04
C ALA A 117 0.60 13.09 -3.68
N LEU A 118 0.95 13.82 -2.62
CA LEU A 118 0.33 13.70 -1.30
C LEU A 118 -0.78 14.73 -1.10
N ASN A 119 -0.49 15.98 -1.48
CA ASN A 119 -1.39 17.13 -1.32
C ASN A 119 -1.77 17.66 -2.69
N TRP A 120 -2.65 16.96 -3.38
CA TRP A 120 -3.19 17.44 -4.64
C TRP A 120 -3.99 18.71 -4.38
N ASN A 121 -3.69 19.77 -5.11
CA ASN A 121 -4.58 20.93 -5.12
C ASN A 121 -5.85 20.60 -5.93
N GLU A 122 -6.88 21.41 -5.80
CA GLU A 122 -8.17 21.17 -6.48
C GLU A 122 -8.02 21.11 -8.01
N ASP A 123 -7.11 21.89 -8.56
CA ASP A 123 -6.83 21.93 -10.00
C ASP A 123 -6.20 20.62 -10.49
N ASN A 124 -5.46 19.93 -9.64
CA ASN A 124 -4.76 18.67 -9.95
C ASN A 124 -5.57 17.43 -9.60
N LYS A 125 -6.60 17.56 -8.76
CA LYS A 125 -7.44 16.46 -8.27
C LYS A 125 -8.09 15.66 -9.40
N ASN A 126 -8.67 16.36 -10.36
CA ASN A 126 -9.33 15.74 -11.50
C ASN A 126 -8.38 15.06 -12.48
N LEU A 127 -7.13 15.50 -12.53
CA LEU A 127 -6.11 14.95 -13.42
C LEU A 127 -5.64 13.57 -13.04
N LEU A 128 -5.22 13.43 -11.81
CA LEU A 128 -4.73 12.15 -11.29
C LEU A 128 -5.86 11.14 -11.25
N LEU A 129 -7.05 11.55 -10.82
CA LEU A 129 -8.24 10.69 -10.81
C LEU A 129 -8.69 10.27 -12.20
N ASN A 130 -8.71 11.18 -13.18
CA ASN A 130 -9.28 10.89 -14.50
C ASN A 130 -8.35 10.10 -15.42
N ASN A 131 -7.03 10.27 -15.33
CA ASN A 131 -6.12 9.71 -16.32
C ASN A 131 -5.47 8.39 -15.90
N TYR A 132 -5.23 8.18 -14.61
CA TYR A 132 -4.44 7.03 -14.14
C TYR A 132 -5.19 6.10 -13.21
N TYR A 133 -6.10 6.61 -12.38
CA TYR A 133 -6.61 5.87 -11.21
C TYR A 133 -8.03 5.33 -11.35
N GLN A 134 -8.90 5.92 -12.13
CA GLN A 134 -10.30 5.47 -12.27
C GLN A 134 -10.46 4.03 -12.78
N LYS A 135 -9.41 3.47 -13.38
CA LYS A 135 -9.43 2.12 -13.92
C LYS A 135 -8.88 1.06 -12.96
N GLN A 136 -8.47 1.45 -11.76
CA GLN A 136 -7.82 0.52 -10.83
C GLN A 136 -8.72 0.27 -9.61
N SER A 137 -9.02 -0.99 -9.35
CA SER A 137 -9.74 -1.38 -8.13
C SER A 137 -8.76 -1.47 -6.97
N SER A 138 -9.00 -0.69 -5.92
CA SER A 138 -8.27 -0.84 -4.66
C SER A 138 -8.73 -2.09 -3.90
N ILE A 139 -7.89 -2.58 -2.98
CA ILE A 139 -8.25 -3.68 -2.07
C ILE A 139 -9.54 -3.36 -1.29
N TRP A 140 -9.76 -2.09 -0.94
CA TRP A 140 -10.94 -1.63 -0.20
C TRP A 140 -12.23 -1.80 -0.99
N LYS A 141 -12.18 -1.51 -2.29
CA LYS A 141 -13.31 -1.77 -3.18
C LYS A 141 -13.62 -3.27 -3.26
N ILE A 142 -12.59 -4.09 -3.38
CA ILE A 142 -12.78 -5.55 -3.45
C ILE A 142 -13.34 -6.08 -2.13
N PHE A 143 -12.90 -5.58 -0.98
CA PHE A 143 -13.49 -5.94 0.33
C PHE A 143 -14.97 -5.60 0.37
N LYS A 144 -15.35 -4.39 -0.04
CA LYS A 144 -16.74 -3.95 -0.07
C LYS A 144 -17.60 -4.83 -1.00
N ASP A 145 -17.12 -5.08 -2.21
CA ASP A 145 -17.84 -5.88 -3.21
C ASP A 145 -18.05 -7.33 -2.71
N ASN A 146 -17.14 -7.84 -1.88
CA ASN A 146 -17.23 -9.17 -1.27
C ASN A 146 -17.84 -9.18 0.13
N LYS A 147 -18.42 -8.06 0.59
CA LYS A 147 -19.07 -7.91 1.90
C LYS A 147 -18.10 -8.21 3.06
N ILE A 148 -16.84 -7.85 2.91
CA ILE A 148 -15.81 -7.93 3.94
C ILE A 148 -15.76 -6.58 4.64
N TYR A 149 -15.93 -6.59 5.96
CA TYR A 149 -15.79 -5.38 6.76
C TYR A 149 -14.31 -5.01 6.89
N ALA A 150 -13.97 -3.81 6.48
CA ALA A 150 -12.60 -3.30 6.59
C ALA A 150 -12.60 -1.83 7.00
N SER A 151 -11.78 -1.50 8.00
CA SER A 151 -11.61 -0.14 8.52
C SER A 151 -10.18 0.33 8.35
N ASN A 152 -10.04 1.62 8.11
CA ASN A 152 -8.77 2.30 8.00
C ASN A 152 -8.64 3.30 9.16
N PHE A 153 -7.52 3.21 9.87
CA PHE A 153 -7.12 4.15 10.92
C PHE A 153 -5.93 4.96 10.43
N GLN A 154 -6.05 6.26 10.41
CA GLN A 154 -4.98 7.14 9.96
C GLN A 154 -4.89 8.43 10.79
N PRO A 155 -3.74 9.12 10.80
CA PRO A 155 -3.61 10.41 11.47
C PRO A 155 -4.67 11.40 10.99
N ARG A 156 -5.27 12.14 11.93
CA ARG A 156 -6.38 13.07 11.64
C ARG A 156 -6.09 14.07 10.53
N ASN A 157 -4.85 14.52 10.40
CA ASN A 157 -4.42 15.46 9.38
C ASN A 157 -4.34 14.84 7.97
N LEU A 158 -4.40 13.52 7.83
CA LEU A 158 -4.44 12.81 6.55
C LEU A 158 -5.86 12.43 6.13
N VAL A 159 -6.81 12.39 7.08
CA VAL A 159 -8.22 12.10 6.79
C VAL A 159 -8.77 13.16 5.84
N GLY A 160 -9.36 12.69 4.73
CA GLY A 160 -9.91 13.58 3.71
C GLY A 160 -8.87 14.21 2.77
N SER A 161 -7.56 13.90 2.93
CA SER A 161 -6.59 14.32 1.93
C SER A 161 -6.91 13.64 0.58
N PRO A 162 -6.56 14.27 -0.56
CA PRO A 162 -6.85 13.71 -1.88
C PRO A 162 -6.32 12.30 -2.08
N LEU A 163 -5.09 12.03 -1.62
CA LEU A 163 -4.52 10.68 -1.68
C LEU A 163 -5.29 9.69 -0.81
N SER A 164 -5.61 10.06 0.43
CA SER A 164 -6.38 9.19 1.34
C SER A 164 -7.77 8.91 0.79
N ASN A 165 -8.45 9.90 0.27
CA ASN A 165 -9.75 9.72 -0.36
C ASN A 165 -9.66 8.73 -1.53
N PHE A 166 -8.62 8.87 -2.36
CA PHE A 166 -8.41 7.95 -3.47
C PHE A 166 -8.11 6.52 -3.00
N LEU A 167 -7.18 6.36 -2.07
CA LEU A 167 -6.73 5.03 -1.64
C LEU A 167 -7.81 4.30 -0.81
N TYR A 168 -8.57 5.03 0.01
CA TYR A 168 -9.43 4.46 1.04
C TYR A 168 -10.92 4.78 0.87
N GLU A 169 -11.33 5.31 -0.28
CA GLU A 169 -12.71 5.75 -0.57
C GLU A 169 -13.79 4.73 -0.16
N GLN A 170 -13.48 3.45 -0.28
CA GLN A 170 -14.42 2.36 -0.01
C GLN A 170 -14.23 1.73 1.38
N SER A 171 -13.30 2.23 2.19
CA SER A 171 -13.10 1.77 3.57
C SER A 171 -13.98 2.54 4.55
N ASN A 172 -14.20 1.95 5.74
CA ASN A 172 -14.70 2.69 6.88
C ASN A 172 -13.51 3.41 7.54
N THR A 173 -13.39 4.73 7.33
CA THR A 173 -12.33 5.54 7.94
C THR A 173 -12.74 5.95 9.34
N ILE A 174 -11.85 5.75 10.31
CA ILE A 174 -12.01 6.10 11.74
C ILE A 174 -10.89 7.05 12.16
#